data_5f6295864bc63576c6ed1c84b1f16ca6
#
_entry.id   5f6295864bc63576c6ed1c84b1f16ca6
#
_cell.length_a   1.000
_cell.length_b   1.000
_cell.length_c   1.000
_cell.angle_alpha   90.00
_cell.angle_beta   90.00
_cell.angle_gamma   90.00
#
_symmetry.space_group_name_H-M   'P 1'
#
loop_
_entity.id
_entity.type
_entity.pdbx_description
1 polymer ?
#
loop_
_entity_poly.entity_id
_entity_poly.type
_entity_poly.pdbx_seq_one_letter_code
_entity_poly.pdbx_strand_id
1 'polypeptide(L)'
;MPQTQDDKREKAQIELFDLMETKGRSNKYLHDATLNLNGRMYRIELKTSDTEKGVVSTSRVVNLEKLEEYENLWWIFSKYYKTDQVSRGFDFTGEHYVLHGTDLKPWLEKQRSRIQKGSTIYAGLNDWYHLKNNVQDGFPQEILDRLEYSFKKYGASLNDPRINWSDIVKYGRKIDPERPVHHLREILLEMDNKTTQDNKPTQGMLF
;
A
#
# COMPACT_ATOMS: atom_id res chain seq x y z
N MET A 1 11.54 -22.06 3.81
CA MET A 1 12.00 -20.78 4.37
C MET A 1 11.17 -20.49 5.61
N PRO A 2 11.75 -19.99 6.72
CA PRO A 2 10.94 -19.60 7.87
C PRO A 2 9.98 -18.48 7.47
N GLN A 3 8.71 -18.62 7.86
CA GLN A 3 7.68 -17.62 7.66
C GLN A 3 8.03 -16.34 8.41
N THR A 4 7.99 -15.19 7.73
CA THR A 4 8.18 -13.90 8.42
C THR A 4 6.96 -13.60 9.31
N GLN A 5 7.12 -12.69 10.30
CA GLN A 5 5.99 -12.29 11.15
C GLN A 5 4.87 -11.59 10.33
N ASP A 6 5.24 -10.91 9.25
CA ASP A 6 4.27 -10.26 8.33
C ASP A 6 3.43 -11.31 7.62
N ASP A 7 4.04 -12.39 7.13
CA ASP A 7 3.32 -13.50 6.49
C ASP A 7 2.29 -14.16 7.41
N LYS A 8 2.57 -14.25 8.72
CA LYS A 8 1.62 -14.82 9.69
C LYS A 8 0.39 -13.92 9.93
N ARG A 9 0.61 -12.60 9.96
CA ARG A 9 -0.48 -11.62 10.14
C ARG A 9 -1.37 -11.53 8.91
N GLU A 10 -0.76 -11.55 7.72
CA GLU A 10 -1.47 -11.60 6.45
C GLU A 10 -2.36 -12.83 6.35
N LYS A 11 -1.83 -14.03 6.67
CA LYS A 11 -2.63 -15.25 6.72
C LYS A 11 -3.79 -15.17 7.71
N ALA A 12 -3.55 -14.61 8.90
CA ALA A 12 -4.60 -14.44 9.88
C ALA A 12 -5.71 -13.46 9.41
N GLN A 13 -5.36 -12.43 8.60
CA GLN A 13 -6.38 -11.58 7.97
C GLN A 13 -7.15 -12.33 6.87
N ILE A 14 -6.46 -13.14 6.06
CA ILE A 14 -7.10 -13.98 5.03
C ILE A 14 -8.15 -14.90 5.67
N GLU A 15 -7.77 -15.58 6.75
CA GLU A 15 -8.68 -16.45 7.51
C GLU A 15 -9.84 -15.66 8.14
N LEU A 16 -9.54 -14.51 8.80
CA LEU A 16 -10.53 -13.68 9.48
C LEU A 16 -11.63 -13.15 8.54
N PHE A 17 -11.25 -12.79 7.31
CA PHE A 17 -12.16 -12.19 6.32
C PHE A 17 -12.65 -13.18 5.26
N ASP A 18 -12.30 -14.45 5.36
CA ASP A 18 -12.65 -15.50 4.39
C ASP A 18 -12.27 -15.10 2.96
N LEU A 19 -10.98 -14.76 2.77
CA LEU A 19 -10.41 -14.33 1.51
C LEU A 19 -9.68 -15.50 0.83
N MET A 20 -9.47 -15.38 -0.46
CA MET A 20 -8.61 -16.30 -1.21
C MET A 20 -7.20 -15.74 -1.31
N GLU A 21 -6.20 -16.48 -0.82
CA GLU A 21 -4.79 -16.12 -0.94
C GLU A 21 -4.39 -16.08 -2.42
N THR A 22 -3.72 -15.01 -2.84
CA THR A 22 -3.16 -14.92 -4.19
C THR A 22 -1.91 -15.78 -4.28
N LYS A 23 -1.98 -16.90 -5.00
CA LYS A 23 -0.85 -17.81 -5.19
C LYS A 23 0.10 -17.27 -6.25
N GLY A 24 1.37 -17.17 -5.92
CA GLY A 24 2.44 -16.87 -6.88
C GLY A 24 3.31 -15.70 -6.50
N ARG A 25 4.10 -15.83 -5.43
CA ARG A 25 5.07 -14.82 -4.94
C ARG A 25 6.19 -14.44 -5.93
N SER A 26 6.19 -14.97 -7.15
CA SER A 26 7.20 -14.63 -8.16
C SER A 26 6.94 -13.29 -8.88
N ASN A 27 5.75 -12.74 -8.78
CA ASN A 27 5.42 -11.45 -9.39
C ASN A 27 5.40 -10.34 -8.33
N LYS A 28 6.32 -9.40 -8.44
CA LYS A 28 6.47 -8.20 -7.59
C LYS A 28 5.22 -7.31 -7.48
N TYR A 29 4.18 -7.59 -8.26
CA TYR A 29 3.01 -6.75 -8.47
C TYR A 29 1.69 -7.40 -8.04
N LEU A 30 1.74 -8.57 -7.39
CA LEU A 30 0.51 -9.22 -6.96
C LEU A 30 0.04 -8.66 -5.62
N HIS A 31 -1.26 -8.40 -5.54
CA HIS A 31 -2.00 -8.12 -4.32
C HIS A 31 -2.02 -9.36 -3.41
N ASP A 32 -2.26 -9.16 -2.12
CA ASP A 32 -2.14 -10.22 -1.10
C ASP A 32 -3.28 -11.26 -1.18
N ALA A 33 -4.49 -10.80 -1.45
CA ALA A 33 -5.68 -11.64 -1.50
C ALA A 33 -6.73 -11.19 -2.51
N THR A 34 -7.69 -12.08 -2.78
CA THR A 34 -8.86 -11.78 -3.61
C THR A 34 -10.15 -12.22 -2.93
N LEU A 35 -11.25 -11.59 -3.31
CA LEU A 35 -12.60 -11.95 -2.90
C LEU A 35 -13.52 -11.91 -4.11
N ASN A 36 -14.29 -12.98 -4.36
CA ASN A 36 -15.31 -13.01 -5.40
C ASN A 36 -16.69 -12.76 -4.77
N LEU A 37 -17.36 -11.69 -5.20
CA LEU A 37 -18.74 -11.40 -4.81
C LEU A 37 -19.60 -11.22 -6.06
N ASN A 38 -20.62 -12.04 -6.21
CA ASN A 38 -21.56 -11.97 -7.32
C ASN A 38 -20.90 -11.98 -8.72
N GLY A 39 -19.79 -12.74 -8.87
CA GLY A 39 -19.03 -12.81 -10.12
C GLY A 39 -18.01 -11.68 -10.31
N ARG A 40 -17.95 -10.71 -9.40
CA ARG A 40 -16.95 -9.64 -9.42
C ARG A 40 -15.78 -10.00 -8.52
N MET A 41 -14.55 -9.85 -9.05
CA MET A 41 -13.31 -10.10 -8.33
C MET A 41 -12.77 -8.81 -7.72
N TYR A 42 -12.64 -8.79 -6.39
CA TYR A 42 -11.99 -7.73 -5.63
C TYR A 42 -10.55 -8.11 -5.35
N ARG A 43 -9.61 -7.26 -5.73
CA ARG A 43 -8.18 -7.42 -5.44
C ARG A 43 -7.86 -6.66 -4.16
N ILE A 44 -7.25 -7.34 -3.20
CA ILE A 44 -7.11 -6.83 -1.83
C ILE A 44 -5.65 -6.82 -1.40
N GLU A 45 -5.20 -5.68 -0.91
CA GLU A 45 -3.93 -5.50 -0.22
C GLU A 45 -4.18 -5.53 1.29
N LEU A 46 -3.43 -6.34 2.02
CA LEU A 46 -3.58 -6.54 3.45
C LEU A 46 -2.46 -5.85 4.21
N LYS A 47 -2.81 -5.05 5.20
CA LYS A 47 -1.83 -4.35 6.03
C LYS A 47 -2.20 -4.41 7.50
N THR A 48 -1.17 -4.54 8.33
CA THR A 48 -1.35 -4.56 9.78
C THR A 48 -0.50 -3.48 10.45
N SER A 49 -0.98 -2.98 11.58
CA SER A 49 -0.24 -2.07 12.45
C SER A 49 -0.32 -2.53 13.90
N ASP A 50 0.79 -2.45 14.58
CA ASP A 50 0.84 -2.61 16.04
C ASP A 50 0.04 -1.49 16.72
N THR A 51 -0.65 -1.80 17.83
CA THR A 51 -1.43 -0.82 18.61
C THR A 51 -0.61 0.37 19.06
N GLU A 52 0.68 0.18 19.33
CA GLU A 52 1.59 1.24 19.75
C GLU A 52 2.00 2.16 18.58
N LYS A 53 1.73 1.77 17.33
CA LYS A 53 2.15 2.50 16.15
C LYS A 53 0.98 3.28 15.54
N GLY A 54 1.20 4.57 15.35
CA GLY A 54 0.27 5.45 14.63
C GLY A 54 0.39 5.40 13.10
N VAL A 55 1.16 4.45 12.55
CA VAL A 55 1.46 4.36 11.12
C VAL A 55 1.47 2.91 10.63
N VAL A 56 1.21 2.74 9.35
CA VAL A 56 1.24 1.45 8.64
C VAL A 56 2.31 1.50 7.56
N SER A 57 3.19 0.53 7.54
CA SER A 57 4.16 0.31 6.47
C SER A 57 3.49 -0.29 5.23
N THR A 58 3.85 0.17 4.04
CA THR A 58 3.24 -0.34 2.79
C THR A 58 4.08 -1.42 2.12
N SER A 59 5.21 -1.03 1.53
CA SER A 59 6.13 -1.93 0.85
C SER A 59 7.56 -1.38 0.92
N ARG A 60 8.55 -2.28 0.86
CA ARG A 60 9.96 -1.88 0.88
C ARG A 60 10.35 -1.02 -0.33
N VAL A 61 9.74 -1.27 -1.46
CA VAL A 61 10.02 -0.53 -2.70
C VAL A 61 8.70 -0.12 -3.34
N VAL A 62 8.48 1.19 -3.46
CA VAL A 62 7.30 1.77 -4.09
C VAL A 62 7.76 2.74 -5.18
N ASN A 63 7.52 2.38 -6.43
CA ASN A 63 7.72 3.21 -7.62
C ASN A 63 6.37 3.74 -8.14
N LEU A 64 6.37 4.47 -9.26
CA LEU A 64 5.13 5.03 -9.84
C LEU A 64 4.15 3.93 -10.24
N GLU A 65 4.61 2.85 -10.84
CA GLU A 65 3.80 1.72 -11.26
C GLU A 65 3.10 1.06 -10.06
N LYS A 66 3.83 0.88 -8.93
CA LYS A 66 3.24 0.35 -7.70
C LYS A 66 2.22 1.30 -7.08
N LEU A 67 2.38 2.62 -7.21
CA LEU A 67 1.37 3.59 -6.77
C LEU A 67 0.10 3.53 -7.63
N GLU A 68 0.23 3.31 -8.94
CA GLU A 68 -0.92 3.10 -9.84
C GLU A 68 -1.66 1.80 -9.49
N GLU A 69 -0.93 0.74 -9.19
CA GLU A 69 -1.52 -0.50 -8.71
C GLU A 69 -2.28 -0.27 -7.40
N TYR A 70 -1.67 0.41 -6.44
CA TYR A 70 -2.25 0.73 -5.13
C TYR A 70 -3.56 1.53 -5.24
N GLU A 71 -3.67 2.43 -6.21
CA GLU A 71 -4.88 3.21 -6.45
C GLU A 71 -6.06 2.33 -6.89
N ASN A 72 -5.79 1.18 -7.50
CA ASN A 72 -6.79 0.25 -8.04
C ASN A 72 -7.07 -0.96 -7.13
N LEU A 73 -6.54 -0.97 -5.92
CA LEU A 73 -6.74 -2.05 -4.95
C LEU A 73 -7.73 -1.65 -3.87
N TRP A 74 -8.39 -2.65 -3.33
CA TRP A 74 -9.02 -2.56 -2.03
C TRP A 74 -7.98 -2.83 -0.95
N TRP A 75 -8.06 -2.12 0.15
CA TRP A 75 -7.15 -2.24 1.25
C TRP A 75 -7.90 -2.63 2.51
N ILE A 76 -7.39 -3.63 3.23
CA ILE A 76 -7.87 -3.98 4.56
C ILE A 76 -6.73 -3.71 5.54
N PHE A 77 -7.01 -2.84 6.50
CA PHE A 77 -6.10 -2.49 7.58
C PHE A 77 -6.60 -3.07 8.89
N SER A 78 -5.72 -3.72 9.64
CA SER A 78 -6.05 -4.30 10.95
C SER A 78 -5.02 -3.90 12.00
N LYS A 79 -5.49 -3.51 13.18
CA LYS A 79 -4.63 -3.37 14.35
C LYS A 79 -4.46 -4.69 15.09
N TYR A 80 -3.26 -4.92 15.56
CA TYR A 80 -2.94 -6.08 16.38
C TYR A 80 -2.12 -5.66 17.61
N TYR A 81 -2.13 -6.52 18.62
CA TYR A 81 -1.24 -6.46 19.78
C TYR A 81 -0.49 -7.79 19.93
N LYS A 82 0.70 -7.73 20.52
CA LYS A 82 1.49 -8.92 20.80
C LYS A 82 0.97 -9.59 22.07
N THR A 83 0.88 -10.90 22.05
CA THR A 83 0.43 -11.68 23.19
C THR A 83 0.94 -13.12 23.11
N ASP A 84 1.29 -13.69 24.26
CA ASP A 84 1.69 -15.09 24.39
C ASP A 84 0.47 -16.01 24.66
N GLN A 85 -0.74 -15.44 24.80
CA GLN A 85 -1.96 -16.19 25.08
C GLN A 85 -2.45 -17.02 23.87
N VAL A 86 -1.98 -16.67 22.67
CA VAL A 86 -2.31 -17.41 21.45
C VAL A 86 -1.04 -17.87 20.74
N SER A 87 -1.06 -19.05 20.16
CA SER A 87 0.10 -19.71 19.54
C SER A 87 0.75 -18.90 18.41
N ARG A 88 0.02 -17.98 17.76
CA ARG A 88 0.55 -17.10 16.71
C ARG A 88 1.36 -15.92 17.24
N GLY A 89 1.35 -15.66 18.57
CA GLY A 89 2.13 -14.60 19.24
C GLY A 89 1.54 -13.19 19.08
N PHE A 90 0.35 -13.05 18.55
CA PHE A 90 -0.38 -11.79 18.40
C PHE A 90 -1.88 -12.06 18.30
N ASP A 91 -2.69 -11.04 18.57
CA ASP A 91 -4.12 -11.07 18.28
C ASP A 91 -4.60 -9.72 17.76
N PHE A 92 -5.73 -9.73 17.03
CA PHE A 92 -6.33 -8.51 16.52
C PHE A 92 -7.18 -7.80 17.58
N THR A 93 -7.17 -6.47 17.54
CA THR A 93 -7.93 -5.64 18.49
C THR A 93 -9.42 -5.51 18.17
N GLY A 94 -9.83 -5.98 16.98
CA GLY A 94 -11.15 -5.67 16.41
C GLY A 94 -11.22 -4.33 15.68
N GLU A 95 -10.11 -3.58 15.62
CA GLU A 95 -10.00 -2.39 14.77
C GLU A 95 -9.60 -2.79 13.36
N HIS A 96 -10.61 -2.93 12.50
CA HIS A 96 -10.44 -3.25 11.09
C HIS A 96 -11.09 -2.18 10.23
N TYR A 97 -10.42 -1.77 9.16
CA TYR A 97 -10.92 -0.78 8.21
C TYR A 97 -10.72 -1.28 6.79
N VAL A 98 -11.70 -1.03 5.93
CA VAL A 98 -11.60 -1.24 4.48
C VAL A 98 -11.78 0.07 3.76
N LEU A 99 -11.01 0.29 2.70
CA LEU A 99 -11.12 1.43 1.80
C LEU A 99 -10.65 1.05 0.39
N HIS A 100 -11.04 1.81 -0.61
CA HIS A 100 -10.49 1.69 -1.95
C HIS A 100 -9.25 2.58 -2.09
N GLY A 101 -8.29 2.21 -2.95
CA GLY A 101 -7.06 2.97 -3.13
C GLY A 101 -7.30 4.43 -3.54
N THR A 102 -8.40 4.73 -4.25
CA THR A 102 -8.80 6.11 -4.57
C THR A 102 -9.10 6.97 -3.34
N ASP A 103 -9.51 6.38 -2.23
CA ASP A 103 -9.73 7.09 -0.96
C ASP A 103 -8.41 7.56 -0.34
N LEU A 104 -7.29 6.93 -0.71
CA LEU A 104 -5.92 7.31 -0.33
C LEU A 104 -5.30 8.35 -1.28
N LYS A 105 -6.08 8.95 -2.19
CA LYS A 105 -5.58 9.88 -3.19
C LYS A 105 -4.62 10.96 -2.64
N PRO A 106 -4.90 11.63 -1.51
CA PRO A 106 -3.97 12.63 -0.96
C PRO A 106 -2.60 12.03 -0.59
N TRP A 107 -2.59 10.80 -0.06
CA TRP A 107 -1.36 10.09 0.25
C TRP A 107 -0.62 9.67 -1.03
N LEU A 108 -1.33 9.11 -2.02
CA LEU A 108 -0.78 8.68 -3.31
C LEU A 108 -0.11 9.86 -4.04
N GLU A 109 -0.77 11.01 -4.14
CA GLU A 109 -0.26 12.22 -4.76
C GLU A 109 1.01 12.73 -4.07
N LYS A 110 1.04 12.70 -2.74
CA LYS A 110 2.23 13.03 -1.97
C LYS A 110 3.39 12.09 -2.30
N GLN A 111 3.14 10.77 -2.41
CA GLN A 111 4.21 9.82 -2.76
C GLN A 111 4.66 9.98 -4.21
N ARG A 112 3.75 10.20 -5.18
CA ARG A 112 4.09 10.53 -6.58
C ARG A 112 5.00 11.74 -6.67
N SER A 113 4.64 12.82 -5.98
CA SER A 113 5.47 14.05 -5.92
C SER A 113 6.87 13.78 -5.36
N ARG A 114 6.99 12.95 -4.32
CA ARG A 114 8.29 12.56 -3.74
C ARG A 114 9.14 11.76 -4.72
N ILE A 115 8.57 10.81 -5.44
CA ILE A 115 9.26 10.02 -6.46
C ILE A 115 9.71 10.91 -7.61
N GLN A 116 8.86 11.80 -8.10
CA GLN A 116 9.19 12.74 -9.17
C GLN A 116 10.34 13.66 -8.78
N LYS A 117 10.32 14.24 -7.57
CA LYS A 117 11.42 15.03 -7.04
C LYS A 117 12.71 14.21 -6.93
N GLY A 118 12.63 12.98 -6.42
CA GLY A 118 13.75 12.07 -6.34
C GLY A 118 14.35 11.76 -7.71
N SER A 119 13.52 11.49 -8.70
CA SER A 119 13.94 11.25 -10.08
C SER A 119 14.60 12.46 -10.71
N THR A 120 14.12 13.68 -10.45
CA THR A 120 14.71 14.92 -10.93
C THR A 120 16.09 15.15 -10.29
N ILE A 121 16.21 14.94 -8.98
CA ILE A 121 17.49 15.03 -8.27
C ILE A 121 18.47 13.97 -8.80
N TYR A 122 17.98 12.76 -9.01
CA TYR A 122 18.78 11.67 -9.56
C TYR A 122 19.30 11.99 -10.96
N ALA A 123 18.44 12.48 -11.86
CA ALA A 123 18.86 12.88 -13.21
C ALA A 123 19.94 13.97 -13.15
N GLY A 124 19.73 15.02 -12.37
CA GLY A 124 20.73 16.10 -12.22
C GLY A 124 22.06 15.63 -11.62
N LEU A 125 22.01 14.72 -10.64
CA LEU A 125 23.22 14.12 -10.09
C LEU A 125 23.92 13.20 -11.09
N ASN A 126 23.16 12.45 -11.91
CA ASN A 126 23.70 11.59 -12.95
C ASN A 126 24.39 12.41 -14.04
N ASP A 127 23.76 13.48 -14.50
CA ASP A 127 24.36 14.42 -15.47
C ASP A 127 25.65 15.02 -14.93
N TRP A 128 25.63 15.44 -13.67
CA TRP A 128 26.79 15.95 -12.99
C TRP A 128 27.91 14.89 -12.84
N TYR A 129 27.56 13.64 -12.53
CA TYR A 129 28.48 12.52 -12.44
C TYR A 129 29.14 12.22 -13.79
N HIS A 130 28.39 12.27 -14.89
CA HIS A 130 28.90 12.10 -16.24
C HIS A 130 29.82 13.26 -16.67
N LEU A 131 29.46 14.50 -16.35
CA LEU A 131 30.34 15.68 -16.58
C LEU A 131 31.63 15.55 -15.81
N LYS A 132 31.61 15.05 -14.61
CA LYS A 132 32.75 14.87 -13.73
C LYS A 132 33.73 13.79 -14.21
N ASN A 133 33.24 12.66 -14.70
CA ASN A 133 34.09 11.58 -15.22
C ASN A 133 34.91 12.02 -16.44
N ASN A 134 34.57 13.16 -17.04
CA ASN A 134 35.33 13.81 -18.09
C ASN A 134 36.33 14.87 -17.56
N VAL A 135 36.38 15.12 -16.25
CA VAL A 135 37.30 16.04 -15.58
C VAL A 135 38.32 15.23 -14.79
N GLN A 136 39.62 15.34 -15.16
CA GLN A 136 40.71 14.50 -14.65
C GLN A 136 41.09 14.71 -13.16
N ASP A 137 40.53 15.70 -12.47
CA ASP A 137 40.83 15.95 -11.05
C ASP A 137 39.74 15.37 -10.14
N GLY A 138 40.12 14.27 -9.51
CA GLY A 138 39.21 13.46 -8.72
C GLY A 138 38.59 14.17 -7.52
N PHE A 139 37.28 14.09 -7.41
CA PHE A 139 36.60 14.35 -6.16
C PHE A 139 37.01 13.33 -5.08
N PRO A 140 37.05 13.72 -3.80
CA PRO A 140 37.30 12.80 -2.71
C PRO A 140 36.30 11.63 -2.75
N GLN A 141 36.81 10.41 -2.55
CA GLN A 141 35.98 9.18 -2.57
C GLN A 141 34.78 9.26 -1.62
N GLU A 142 34.92 9.92 -0.47
CA GLU A 142 33.84 10.14 0.49
C GLU A 142 32.65 10.92 -0.10
N ILE A 143 32.89 11.86 -1.00
CA ILE A 143 31.82 12.60 -1.70
C ILE A 143 31.14 11.68 -2.71
N LEU A 144 31.90 10.84 -3.42
CA LEU A 144 31.34 9.85 -4.34
C LEU A 144 30.45 8.84 -3.62
N ASP A 145 30.89 8.32 -2.47
CA ASP A 145 30.14 7.37 -1.67
C ASP A 145 28.83 7.98 -1.14
N ARG A 146 28.86 9.23 -0.71
CA ARG A 146 27.66 9.97 -0.28
C ARG A 146 26.69 10.22 -1.43
N LEU A 147 27.21 10.53 -2.60
CA LEU A 147 26.40 10.69 -3.80
C LEU A 147 25.77 9.35 -4.21
N GLU A 148 26.56 8.28 -4.25
CA GLU A 148 26.06 6.93 -4.56
C GLU A 148 25.00 6.47 -3.53
N TYR A 149 25.21 6.74 -2.25
CA TYR A 149 24.19 6.50 -1.22
C TYR A 149 22.91 7.31 -1.46
N SER A 150 23.06 8.58 -1.85
CA SER A 150 21.91 9.44 -2.19
C SER A 150 21.20 8.95 -3.44
N PHE A 151 21.91 8.47 -4.45
CA PHE A 151 21.35 7.81 -5.63
C PHE A 151 20.49 6.60 -5.27
N LYS A 152 20.99 5.72 -4.42
CA LYS A 152 20.26 4.53 -3.95
C LYS A 152 19.04 4.91 -3.12
N LYS A 153 19.11 6.03 -2.38
CA LYS A 153 18.05 6.49 -1.48
C LYS A 153 16.96 7.31 -2.17
N TYR A 154 17.31 8.11 -3.18
CA TYR A 154 16.40 9.02 -3.89
C TYR A 154 16.09 8.59 -5.32
N GLY A 155 16.49 7.37 -5.69
CA GLY A 155 16.15 6.78 -6.99
C GLY A 155 14.63 6.79 -7.27
N ALA A 156 14.23 6.29 -8.42
CA ALA A 156 12.85 6.29 -8.90
C ALA A 156 11.85 5.49 -8.03
N SER A 157 12.19 5.24 -6.76
CA SER A 157 11.34 4.50 -5.81
C SER A 157 11.50 5.04 -4.39
N LEU A 158 10.46 4.82 -3.57
CA LEU A 158 10.46 5.10 -2.14
C LEU A 158 10.68 3.80 -1.37
N ASN A 159 11.44 3.90 -0.27
CA ASN A 159 11.59 2.80 0.67
C ASN A 159 10.57 2.96 1.80
N ASP A 160 9.67 2.00 1.92
CA ASP A 160 8.68 1.86 2.97
C ASP A 160 7.89 3.17 3.25
N PRO A 161 7.18 3.75 2.26
CA PRO A 161 6.31 4.88 2.53
C PRO A 161 5.17 4.45 3.45
N ARG A 162 4.88 5.28 4.47
CA ARG A 162 3.93 4.95 5.53
C ARG A 162 2.62 5.71 5.36
N ILE A 163 1.52 5.07 5.74
CA ILE A 163 0.19 5.66 5.85
C ILE A 163 -0.09 5.92 7.33
N ASN A 164 -0.59 7.11 7.70
CA ASN A 164 -0.99 7.39 9.07
C ASN A 164 -2.28 6.63 9.40
N TRP A 165 -2.36 6.07 10.61
CA TRP A 165 -3.57 5.40 11.05
C TRP A 165 -4.78 6.34 11.09
N SER A 166 -4.57 7.61 11.43
CA SER A 166 -5.61 8.66 11.39
C SER A 166 -6.22 8.85 9.99
N ASP A 167 -5.42 8.71 8.93
CA ASP A 167 -5.92 8.80 7.56
C ASP A 167 -6.77 7.57 7.21
N ILE A 168 -6.36 6.38 7.69
CA ILE A 168 -7.12 5.14 7.51
C ILE A 168 -8.48 5.25 8.21
N VAL A 169 -8.51 5.72 9.45
CA VAL A 169 -9.76 5.94 10.20
C VAL A 169 -10.66 6.99 9.55
N LYS A 170 -10.06 8.05 9.00
CA LYS A 170 -10.78 9.16 8.36
C LYS A 170 -11.46 8.74 7.05
N TYR A 171 -10.77 7.96 6.22
CA TYR A 171 -11.24 7.63 4.87
C TYR A 171 -11.80 6.21 4.76
N GLY A 172 -11.41 5.31 5.66
CA GLY A 172 -11.85 3.93 5.64
C GLY A 172 -13.19 3.73 6.33
N ARG A 173 -13.85 2.65 5.97
CA ARG A 173 -15.06 2.16 6.64
C ARG A 173 -14.67 1.09 7.66
N LYS A 174 -15.10 1.29 8.91
CA LYS A 174 -14.83 0.33 9.98
C LYS A 174 -15.60 -0.96 9.73
N ILE A 175 -14.91 -2.09 9.83
CA ILE A 175 -15.54 -3.42 9.74
C ILE A 175 -15.97 -3.83 11.15
N ASP A 176 -17.19 -4.39 11.27
CA ASP A 176 -17.70 -4.92 12.50
C ASP A 176 -16.93 -6.18 12.92
N PRO A 177 -16.22 -6.19 14.07
CA PRO A 177 -15.41 -7.32 14.48
C PRO A 177 -16.23 -8.57 14.89
N GLU A 178 -17.53 -8.41 15.17
CA GLU A 178 -18.42 -9.51 15.55
C GLU A 178 -18.91 -10.31 14.33
N ARG A 179 -18.91 -9.67 13.14
CA ARG A 179 -19.32 -10.29 11.88
C ARG A 179 -18.41 -9.86 10.70
N PRO A 180 -17.09 -10.03 10.80
CA PRO A 180 -16.13 -9.41 9.91
C PRO A 180 -16.31 -9.80 8.44
N VAL A 181 -16.59 -11.06 8.16
CA VAL A 181 -16.82 -11.58 6.80
C VAL A 181 -18.07 -10.97 6.17
N HIS A 182 -19.17 -10.96 6.88
CA HIS A 182 -20.45 -10.43 6.39
C HIS A 182 -20.38 -8.93 6.14
N HIS A 183 -19.88 -8.20 7.14
CA HIS A 183 -19.84 -6.73 7.05
C HIS A 183 -18.85 -6.24 6.00
N LEU A 184 -17.69 -6.90 5.81
CA LEU A 184 -16.78 -6.61 4.71
C LEU A 184 -17.50 -6.71 3.35
N ARG A 185 -18.25 -7.79 3.13
CA ARG A 185 -19.00 -8.01 1.87
C ARG A 185 -20.07 -6.96 1.64
N GLU A 186 -20.81 -6.59 2.69
CA GLU A 186 -21.80 -5.51 2.66
C GLU A 186 -21.16 -4.18 2.22
N ILE A 187 -20.05 -3.80 2.88
CA ILE A 187 -19.32 -2.55 2.56
C ILE A 187 -18.85 -2.52 1.11
N LEU A 188 -18.23 -3.60 0.62
CA LEU A 188 -17.72 -3.67 -0.74
C LEU A 188 -18.84 -3.50 -1.78
N LEU A 189 -19.97 -4.16 -1.58
CA LEU A 189 -21.14 -4.05 -2.47
C LEU A 189 -21.76 -2.64 -2.44
N GLU A 190 -21.85 -2.02 -1.27
CA GLU A 190 -22.35 -0.64 -1.15
C GLU A 190 -21.47 0.39 -1.86
N MET A 191 -20.15 0.26 -1.71
CA MET A 191 -19.20 1.18 -2.31
C MET A 191 -19.20 1.05 -3.85
N ASP A 192 -19.30 -0.17 -4.36
CA ASP A 192 -19.42 -0.43 -5.79
C ASP A 192 -20.68 0.19 -6.43
N ASN A 193 -21.81 0.06 -5.75
CA ASN A 193 -23.08 0.61 -6.24
C ASN A 193 -23.02 2.14 -6.35
N LYS A 194 -22.32 2.82 -5.44
CA LYS A 194 -22.10 4.28 -5.52
C LYS A 194 -21.26 4.67 -6.72
N THR A 195 -20.14 3.98 -6.94
CA THR A 195 -19.25 4.26 -8.07
C THR A 195 -19.95 4.06 -9.43
N THR A 196 -20.87 3.11 -9.50
CA THR A 196 -21.65 2.83 -10.74
C THR A 196 -22.73 3.88 -10.99
N GLN A 197 -23.29 4.50 -9.95
CA GLN A 197 -24.29 5.56 -10.09
C GLN A 197 -23.67 6.90 -10.52
N ASP A 198 -22.49 7.24 -9.98
CA ASP A 198 -21.78 8.48 -10.31
C ASP A 198 -21.24 8.49 -11.76
N ASN A 199 -21.06 7.33 -12.36
CA ASN A 199 -20.59 7.17 -13.75
C ASN A 199 -21.73 7.03 -14.80
N LYS A 200 -23.00 7.16 -14.44
CA LYS A 200 -24.08 7.22 -15.44
C LYS A 200 -24.02 8.58 -16.14
N PRO A 201 -23.83 8.63 -17.47
CA PRO A 201 -23.91 9.89 -18.21
C PRO A 201 -25.29 10.47 -17.97
N THR A 202 -25.34 11.72 -17.52
CA THR A 202 -26.58 12.51 -17.47
C THR A 202 -27.12 12.51 -18.88
N GLN A 203 -28.19 11.76 -19.12
CA GLN A 203 -28.92 11.86 -20.39
C GLN A 203 -29.40 13.32 -20.55
N GLY A 204 -28.62 14.05 -21.34
CA GLY A 204 -29.01 15.40 -21.72
C GLY A 204 -30.42 15.38 -22.34
N MET A 205 -31.32 16.11 -21.71
CA MET A 205 -32.60 16.45 -22.33
C MET A 205 -32.28 17.14 -23.65
N LEU A 206 -32.51 16.42 -24.74
CA LEU A 206 -32.69 17.03 -26.07
C LEU A 206 -34.04 17.73 -26.03
N PHE A 207 -34.02 19.05 -26.01
CA PHE A 207 -35.13 19.90 -26.42
C PHE A 207 -34.87 20.41 -27.83
#